data_ecb4185053008890bbba824fcd2b73f3
#
_entry.id   ecb4185053008890bbba824fcd2b73f3
#
_cell.length_a   1.000
_cell.length_b   1.000
_cell.length_c   1.000
_cell.angle_alpha   90.00
_cell.angle_beta   90.00
_cell.angle_gamma   90.00
#
_symmetry.space_group_name_H-M   'P 1'
#
loop_
_entity.id
_entity.type
_entity.pdbx_description
1 polymer ?
#
loop_
_entity_poly.entity_id
_entity_poly.type
_entity_poly.pdbx_seq_one_letter_code
_entity_poly.pdbx_strand_id
1 'polypeptide(L)'
;MHPLSHFKAVRLPLPPQPKSSVVGLLAEMISQFEEEPPLGTKSTGDNRDPNELLAFVSNLKINEGGVQHHDHSINKVTVIGGGDLGMASVMSILAKGKVDRLVFIDVAESSTKGGSMDLEIFNLPKVEVSKDLSASADSSVIVVTANAWSNEQSYASVVQTNVDMYRGIIPGLVRLSPNAVLLIASQPVDIMTHVAWRQSGLPPSRVIGAGCNLDSERLCHVLDISINTHKQAWVIGELSDNKVPVLSKILMVGANHQHPEIAPGSKATKPLLDRAFEMLKGRGQRSWSVGLSIADISHSILVDQRKIHSVSTLAQGWGGIGAEVFLSLPCVLGVSGSTRLAGVSLGQEEDAKLRESVTSLCALLTQLRI
;
A
#
# COMPACT_ATOMS: atom_id res chain seq x y z
N MET A 1 -35.16 56.42 -8.77
CA MET A 1 -33.95 57.04 -9.34
C MET A 1 -32.77 56.67 -8.48
N HIS A 2 -31.99 55.67 -8.88
CA HIS A 2 -30.71 55.32 -8.26
C HIS A 2 -29.64 55.35 -9.35
N PRO A 3 -28.52 56.01 -9.17
CA PRO A 3 -27.42 55.97 -10.12
C PRO A 3 -26.45 54.85 -9.77
N LEU A 4 -26.42 53.87 -10.62
CA LEU A 4 -25.28 52.94 -10.72
C LEU A 4 -24.29 53.54 -11.73
N SER A 5 -23.16 54.04 -11.29
CA SER A 5 -22.04 54.33 -12.18
C SER A 5 -20.73 54.23 -11.45
N HIS A 6 -19.81 53.54 -12.12
CA HIS A 6 -18.34 53.49 -11.93
C HIS A 6 -17.77 52.41 -11.02
N PHE A 7 -17.79 51.17 -11.50
CA PHE A 7 -16.69 50.27 -11.22
C PHE A 7 -15.75 50.24 -12.42
N LYS A 8 -14.62 50.92 -12.31
CA LYS A 8 -13.47 50.74 -13.21
C LYS A 8 -12.86 49.34 -12.89
N ALA A 9 -12.95 48.43 -13.85
CA ALA A 9 -12.23 47.17 -13.80
C ALA A 9 -10.71 47.45 -13.88
N VAL A 10 -10.03 47.29 -12.77
CA VAL A 10 -8.56 47.23 -12.74
C VAL A 10 -8.14 45.90 -13.31
N ARG A 11 -7.63 45.86 -14.52
CA ARG A 11 -6.97 44.67 -15.08
C ARG A 11 -5.66 44.48 -14.32
N LEU A 12 -5.64 43.50 -13.41
CA LEU A 12 -4.42 42.94 -12.87
C LEU A 12 -3.72 42.15 -13.99
N PRO A 13 -2.39 42.28 -14.15
CA PRO A 13 -1.66 41.45 -15.09
C PRO A 13 -1.83 39.97 -14.70
N LEU A 14 -2.19 39.12 -15.65
CA LEU A 14 -2.24 37.71 -15.49
C LEU A 14 -0.85 37.20 -15.10
N PRO A 15 -0.71 36.33 -14.07
CA PRO A 15 0.56 35.69 -13.79
C PRO A 15 0.99 34.85 -15.00
N PRO A 16 2.32 34.70 -15.24
CA PRO A 16 2.81 33.90 -16.34
C PRO A 16 2.26 32.48 -16.23
N GLN A 17 1.73 31.97 -17.34
CA GLN A 17 1.19 30.61 -17.44
C GLN A 17 2.28 29.60 -17.07
N PRO A 18 2.08 28.67 -16.16
CA PRO A 18 3.04 27.62 -15.91
C PRO A 18 3.12 26.70 -17.14
N LYS A 19 4.30 26.65 -17.75
CA LYS A 19 4.63 25.71 -18.82
C LYS A 19 4.96 24.34 -18.21
N SER A 20 4.01 23.69 -17.58
CA SER A 20 4.15 22.28 -17.26
C SER A 20 2.78 21.68 -16.97
N SER A 21 2.45 20.62 -17.68
CA SER A 21 1.34 19.76 -17.33
C SER A 21 1.60 19.16 -15.94
N VAL A 22 0.56 18.81 -15.20
CA VAL A 22 0.68 18.13 -13.90
C VAL A 22 1.58 16.88 -14.03
N VAL A 23 1.58 16.24 -15.19
CA VAL A 23 2.49 15.14 -15.54
C VAL A 23 3.95 15.58 -15.61
N GLY A 24 4.22 16.78 -16.11
CA GLY A 24 5.58 17.37 -16.16
C GLY A 24 6.11 17.70 -14.77
N LEU A 25 5.28 18.25 -13.88
CA LEU A 25 5.65 18.52 -12.49
C LEU A 25 5.88 17.25 -11.69
N LEU A 26 5.06 16.22 -11.89
CA LEU A 26 5.26 14.89 -11.29
C LEU A 26 6.51 14.22 -11.84
N ALA A 27 6.78 14.32 -13.14
CA ALA A 27 7.99 13.77 -13.77
C ALA A 27 9.26 14.50 -13.29
N GLU A 28 9.19 15.82 -13.11
CA GLU A 28 10.30 16.63 -12.57
C GLU A 28 10.55 16.35 -11.09
N MET A 29 9.50 16.13 -10.29
CA MET A 29 9.63 15.65 -8.91
C MET A 29 10.22 14.25 -8.84
N ILE A 30 9.91 13.36 -9.77
CA ILE A 30 10.45 12.01 -9.82
C ILE A 30 11.91 12.02 -10.30
N SER A 31 12.28 12.85 -11.30
CA SER A 31 13.65 12.93 -11.81
C SER A 31 14.63 13.53 -10.79
N GLN A 32 14.18 14.39 -9.89
CA GLN A 32 15.01 14.92 -8.79
C GLN A 32 15.37 13.85 -7.74
N PHE A 33 14.70 12.69 -7.75
CA PHE A 33 15.04 11.55 -6.90
C PHE A 33 15.94 10.50 -7.58
N GLU A 34 16.21 10.63 -8.88
CA GLU A 34 17.02 9.67 -9.65
C GLU A 34 18.46 10.14 -9.96
N GLU A 35 18.83 11.40 -9.69
CA GLU A 35 20.15 11.94 -9.97
C GLU A 35 20.92 12.32 -8.70
N GLU A 36 21.58 11.33 -8.06
CA GLU A 36 22.84 11.56 -7.36
C GLU A 36 23.91 10.58 -7.86
N PRO A 37 25.09 11.09 -8.31
CA PRO A 37 26.18 10.25 -8.78
C PRO A 37 26.87 9.55 -7.61
N PRO A 38 27.52 8.38 -7.82
CA PRO A 38 28.17 7.63 -6.77
C PRO A 38 29.45 8.36 -6.28
N LEU A 39 29.47 8.76 -5.03
CA LEU A 39 30.65 9.27 -4.35
C LEU A 39 31.66 8.15 -4.10
N GLY A 40 32.87 8.48 -4.46
CA GLY A 40 34.02 7.60 -4.51
C GLY A 40 34.35 6.86 -3.20
N THR A 41 34.78 5.65 -3.40
CA THR A 41 35.37 4.73 -2.43
C THR A 41 36.57 5.30 -1.69
N LYS A 42 36.57 5.24 -0.36
CA LYS A 42 37.77 5.04 0.46
C LYS A 42 37.51 3.93 1.46
N SER A 43 38.30 2.89 1.33
CA SER A 43 38.33 1.69 2.14
C SER A 43 38.89 1.97 3.53
N THR A 44 38.24 1.46 4.57
CA THR A 44 38.92 0.93 5.77
C THR A 44 38.08 -0.26 6.25
N GLY A 45 38.77 -1.37 6.45
CA GLY A 45 38.24 -2.69 6.58
C GLY A 45 37.44 -2.94 7.87
N ASP A 46 36.44 -3.74 7.72
CA ASP A 46 36.01 -4.70 8.74
C ASP A 46 35.54 -5.97 8.02
N ASN A 47 36.20 -7.06 8.34
CA ASN A 47 36.04 -8.39 7.78
C ASN A 47 34.78 -9.03 8.38
N ARG A 48 33.67 -8.96 7.68
CA ARG A 48 32.58 -9.96 7.76
C ARG A 48 32.27 -10.42 6.35
N ASP A 49 32.42 -11.74 6.21
CA ASP A 49 32.31 -12.45 4.94
C ASP A 49 30.98 -12.17 4.22
N PRO A 50 31.01 -11.55 3.01
CA PRO A 50 29.83 -11.36 2.20
C PRO A 50 29.12 -12.67 1.86
N ASN A 51 29.79 -13.80 2.05
CA ASN A 51 29.23 -15.13 1.73
C ASN A 51 28.25 -15.65 2.79
N GLU A 52 28.26 -15.16 4.03
CA GLU A 52 27.22 -15.53 5.01
C GLU A 52 25.84 -14.94 4.67
N LEU A 53 25.78 -13.76 4.08
CA LEU A 53 24.51 -13.16 3.64
C LEU A 53 23.99 -13.82 2.35
N LEU A 54 24.91 -14.18 1.45
CA LEU A 54 24.60 -14.97 0.25
C LEU A 54 24.17 -16.40 0.59
N ALA A 55 24.76 -17.01 1.61
CA ALA A 55 24.35 -18.32 2.11
C ALA A 55 22.95 -18.28 2.77
N PHE A 56 22.57 -17.20 3.44
CA PHE A 56 21.23 -17.03 3.98
C PHE A 56 20.18 -16.85 2.88
N VAL A 57 20.48 -16.09 1.82
CA VAL A 57 19.62 -15.91 0.66
C VAL A 57 19.54 -17.17 -0.20
N SER A 58 20.64 -17.94 -0.30
CA SER A 58 20.65 -19.20 -1.06
C SER A 58 20.05 -20.39 -0.30
N ASN A 59 19.95 -20.33 1.03
CA ASN A 59 19.25 -21.32 1.86
C ASN A 59 17.73 -21.11 1.93
N LEU A 60 17.21 -20.02 1.40
CA LEU A 60 15.81 -19.93 0.97
C LEU A 60 15.66 -20.81 -0.29
N LYS A 61 15.62 -22.13 -0.14
CA LYS A 61 15.22 -23.04 -1.21
C LYS A 61 13.80 -22.70 -1.64
N ILE A 62 13.72 -21.75 -2.57
CA ILE A 62 12.58 -21.63 -3.45
C ILE A 62 12.65 -22.89 -4.32
N ASN A 63 11.66 -23.75 -4.21
CA ASN A 63 11.48 -24.84 -5.17
C ASN A 63 11.52 -24.20 -6.56
N GLU A 64 12.57 -24.44 -7.30
CA GLU A 64 12.69 -24.14 -8.73
C GLU A 64 11.74 -25.08 -9.48
N GLY A 65 10.45 -24.79 -9.41
CA GLY A 65 9.53 -25.16 -10.47
C GLY A 65 9.88 -24.33 -11.67
N GLY A 66 10.30 -24.98 -12.78
CA GLY A 66 10.90 -24.45 -13.97
C GLY A 66 10.46 -23.05 -14.38
N VAL A 67 11.43 -22.18 -14.66
CA VAL A 67 11.25 -20.92 -15.33
C VAL A 67 10.68 -21.21 -16.72
N GLN A 68 9.36 -21.20 -16.84
CA GLN A 68 8.72 -21.03 -18.13
C GLN A 68 8.97 -19.59 -18.56
N HIS A 69 9.62 -19.41 -19.71
CA HIS A 69 9.66 -18.16 -20.44
C HIS A 69 8.22 -17.66 -20.59
N HIS A 70 7.82 -16.71 -19.76
CA HIS A 70 6.57 -16.00 -19.94
C HIS A 70 6.73 -15.13 -21.17
N ASP A 71 6.03 -15.53 -22.22
CA ASP A 71 5.57 -14.68 -23.30
C ASP A 71 5.20 -13.30 -22.70
N HIS A 72 5.51 -12.19 -23.37
CA HIS A 72 5.33 -10.83 -22.87
C HIS A 72 3.90 -10.62 -22.36
N SER A 73 3.63 -11.01 -21.12
CA SER A 73 2.34 -10.77 -20.51
C SER A 73 2.20 -9.27 -20.27
N ILE A 74 1.18 -8.69 -20.86
CA ILE A 74 0.82 -7.28 -20.70
C ILE A 74 0.61 -7.01 -19.20
N ASN A 75 1.32 -6.04 -18.63
CA ASN A 75 1.14 -5.59 -17.26
C ASN A 75 -0.19 -4.85 -17.13
N LYS A 76 -1.27 -5.62 -16.97
CA LYS A 76 -2.61 -5.09 -16.81
C LYS A 76 -2.97 -4.96 -15.35
N VAL A 77 -3.44 -3.77 -14.97
CA VAL A 77 -3.97 -3.48 -13.64
C VAL A 77 -5.43 -3.09 -13.76
N THR A 78 -6.27 -3.66 -12.91
CA THR A 78 -7.67 -3.23 -12.80
C THR A 78 -7.90 -2.59 -11.43
N VAL A 79 -8.55 -1.44 -11.40
CA VAL A 79 -8.98 -0.73 -10.18
C VAL A 79 -10.50 -0.76 -10.10
N ILE A 80 -11.04 -1.29 -9.00
CA ILE A 80 -12.48 -1.42 -8.76
C ILE A 80 -12.92 -0.40 -7.71
N GLY A 81 -13.81 0.50 -8.08
CA GLY A 81 -14.41 1.51 -7.21
C GLY A 81 -14.12 2.94 -7.63
N GLY A 82 -15.16 3.69 -7.96
CA GLY A 82 -15.12 5.04 -8.55
C GLY A 82 -14.96 6.20 -7.59
N GLY A 83 -14.74 5.94 -6.29
CA GLY A 83 -14.54 6.99 -5.30
C GLY A 83 -13.13 7.61 -5.35
N ASP A 84 -12.88 8.59 -4.48
CA ASP A 84 -11.61 9.33 -4.38
C ASP A 84 -10.38 8.43 -4.26
N LEU A 85 -10.48 7.31 -3.54
CA LEU A 85 -9.38 6.37 -3.39
C LEU A 85 -9.10 5.60 -4.69
N GLY A 86 -10.14 5.22 -5.43
CA GLY A 86 -10.00 4.59 -6.74
C GLY A 86 -9.32 5.52 -7.73
N MET A 87 -9.79 6.75 -7.83
CA MET A 87 -9.19 7.78 -8.68
C MET A 87 -7.73 8.07 -8.30
N ALA A 88 -7.45 8.25 -7.01
CA ALA A 88 -6.09 8.45 -6.52
C ALA A 88 -5.17 7.26 -6.86
N SER A 89 -5.70 6.03 -6.78
CA SER A 89 -4.96 4.82 -7.14
C SER A 89 -4.64 4.77 -8.63
N VAL A 90 -5.63 5.07 -9.49
CA VAL A 90 -5.44 5.15 -10.96
C VAL A 90 -4.32 6.13 -11.30
N MET A 91 -4.42 7.37 -10.81
CA MET A 91 -3.45 8.42 -11.09
C MET A 91 -2.05 8.07 -10.57
N SER A 92 -1.96 7.49 -9.37
CA SER A 92 -0.68 7.12 -8.77
C SER A 92 -0.01 5.93 -9.50
N ILE A 93 -0.79 4.93 -9.93
CA ILE A 93 -0.28 3.79 -10.70
C ILE A 93 0.24 4.24 -12.06
N LEU A 94 -0.48 5.14 -12.73
CA LEU A 94 -0.03 5.72 -14.00
C LEU A 94 1.27 6.53 -13.83
N ALA A 95 1.36 7.35 -12.78
CA ALA A 95 2.55 8.15 -12.48
C ALA A 95 3.77 7.27 -12.14
N LYS A 96 3.57 6.15 -11.43
CA LYS A 96 4.64 5.19 -11.10
C LYS A 96 5.19 4.48 -12.35
N GLY A 97 4.41 4.38 -13.40
CA GLY A 97 4.76 3.69 -14.64
C GLY A 97 4.73 2.15 -14.54
N LYS A 98 5.25 1.46 -15.56
CA LYS A 98 5.29 -0.02 -15.65
C LYS A 98 3.94 -0.71 -15.81
N VAL A 99 2.85 0.03 -15.98
CA VAL A 99 1.55 -0.48 -16.40
C VAL A 99 1.40 -0.29 -17.92
N ASP A 100 0.96 -1.35 -18.62
CA ASP A 100 0.71 -1.30 -20.07
C ASP A 100 -0.75 -0.98 -20.35
N ARG A 101 -1.68 -1.48 -19.50
CA ARG A 101 -3.11 -1.23 -19.57
C ARG A 101 -3.68 -1.10 -18.16
N LEU A 102 -4.37 -0.02 -17.89
CA LEU A 102 -5.10 0.19 -16.66
C LEU A 102 -6.60 0.21 -16.97
N VAL A 103 -7.37 -0.63 -16.29
CA VAL A 103 -8.83 -0.65 -16.37
C VAL A 103 -9.40 -0.09 -15.08
N PHE A 104 -10.27 0.91 -15.22
CA PHE A 104 -10.98 1.51 -14.09
C PHE A 104 -12.46 1.11 -14.17
N ILE A 105 -12.92 0.39 -13.15
CA ILE A 105 -14.30 -0.12 -13.10
C ILE A 105 -15.01 0.49 -11.91
N ASP A 106 -16.12 1.18 -12.20
CA ASP A 106 -17.04 1.66 -11.19
C ASP A 106 -18.36 0.87 -11.25
N VAL A 107 -18.62 0.11 -10.20
CA VAL A 107 -19.82 -0.74 -10.09
C VAL A 107 -21.02 -0.02 -9.48
N ALA A 108 -20.85 1.20 -8.99
CA ALA A 108 -21.92 1.98 -8.37
C ALA A 108 -22.47 3.03 -9.36
N GLU A 109 -23.76 2.96 -9.70
CA GLU A 109 -24.39 3.94 -10.61
C GLU A 109 -24.35 5.38 -10.09
N SER A 110 -24.23 5.58 -8.78
CA SER A 110 -24.31 6.91 -8.15
C SER A 110 -22.98 7.67 -8.12
N SER A 111 -21.85 6.98 -8.17
CA SER A 111 -20.52 7.59 -8.09
C SER A 111 -19.95 7.98 -9.48
N THR A 112 -20.54 7.47 -10.55
CA THR A 112 -20.06 7.61 -11.94
C THR A 112 -20.24 8.99 -12.55
N LYS A 113 -20.86 9.94 -11.86
CA LYS A 113 -21.16 11.25 -12.46
C LYS A 113 -19.99 12.26 -12.46
N GLY A 114 -18.84 11.89 -11.90
CA GLY A 114 -17.70 12.80 -11.81
C GLY A 114 -16.41 12.21 -12.36
N GLY A 115 -15.69 11.41 -11.57
CA GLY A 115 -14.29 11.06 -11.83
C GLY A 115 -14.05 10.14 -13.03
N SER A 116 -14.89 9.13 -13.27
CA SER A 116 -14.73 8.21 -14.40
C SER A 116 -14.94 8.92 -15.73
N MET A 117 -15.92 9.82 -15.79
CA MET A 117 -16.21 10.63 -16.97
C MET A 117 -15.06 11.55 -17.34
N ASP A 118 -14.37 12.12 -16.34
CA ASP A 118 -13.19 12.96 -16.58
C ASP A 118 -12.05 12.16 -17.22
N LEU A 119 -11.83 10.91 -16.80
CA LEU A 119 -10.83 10.04 -17.43
C LEU A 119 -11.17 9.74 -18.90
N GLU A 120 -12.45 9.54 -19.22
CA GLU A 120 -12.92 9.35 -20.60
C GLU A 120 -12.76 10.61 -21.44
N ILE A 121 -13.17 11.78 -20.91
CA ILE A 121 -13.09 13.08 -21.62
C ILE A 121 -11.65 13.42 -21.96
N PHE A 122 -10.72 13.27 -21.03
CA PHE A 122 -9.32 13.59 -21.22
C PHE A 122 -8.51 12.48 -21.88
N ASN A 123 -9.12 11.32 -22.14
CA ASN A 123 -8.57 10.20 -22.89
C ASN A 123 -7.11 9.89 -22.46
N LEU A 124 -6.91 9.61 -21.18
CA LEU A 124 -5.59 9.32 -20.65
C LEU A 124 -5.02 8.06 -21.32
N PRO A 125 -3.75 8.11 -21.78
CA PRO A 125 -3.14 6.95 -22.40
C PRO A 125 -3.11 5.76 -21.43
N LYS A 126 -3.37 4.56 -21.98
CA LYS A 126 -3.39 3.28 -21.25
C LYS A 126 -4.57 3.11 -20.27
N VAL A 127 -5.49 4.05 -20.13
CA VAL A 127 -6.66 3.95 -19.28
C VAL A 127 -7.89 3.57 -20.08
N GLU A 128 -8.58 2.54 -19.59
CA GLU A 128 -9.91 2.13 -20.06
C GLU A 128 -10.89 2.27 -18.90
N VAL A 129 -12.00 2.93 -19.11
CA VAL A 129 -13.08 3.04 -18.14
C VAL A 129 -14.20 2.05 -18.52
N SER A 130 -14.73 1.32 -17.55
CA SER A 130 -15.78 0.34 -17.78
C SER A 130 -16.74 0.28 -16.59
N LYS A 131 -17.97 -0.18 -16.85
CA LYS A 131 -18.93 -0.60 -15.83
C LYS A 131 -19.05 -2.11 -15.73
N ASP A 132 -18.43 -2.84 -16.64
CA ASP A 132 -18.50 -4.28 -16.73
C ASP A 132 -17.25 -4.92 -16.12
N LEU A 133 -17.48 -5.85 -15.20
CA LEU A 133 -16.38 -6.63 -14.58
C LEU A 133 -15.61 -7.46 -15.61
N SER A 134 -16.20 -7.80 -16.76
CA SER A 134 -15.50 -8.53 -17.83
C SER A 134 -14.27 -7.78 -18.34
N ALA A 135 -14.25 -6.46 -18.26
CA ALA A 135 -13.09 -5.65 -18.59
C ALA A 135 -11.87 -5.94 -17.69
N SER A 136 -12.05 -6.57 -16.52
CA SER A 136 -10.96 -6.98 -15.63
C SER A 136 -10.22 -8.24 -16.09
N ALA A 137 -10.68 -8.94 -17.13
CA ALA A 137 -10.08 -10.21 -17.57
C ALA A 137 -8.56 -10.08 -17.78
N ASP A 138 -7.82 -11.14 -17.40
CA ASP A 138 -6.37 -11.25 -17.56
C ASP A 138 -5.55 -10.15 -16.86
N SER A 139 -6.06 -9.61 -15.74
CA SER A 139 -5.32 -8.66 -14.93
C SER A 139 -4.20 -9.36 -14.14
N SER A 140 -3.03 -8.73 -14.04
CA SER A 140 -1.94 -9.15 -13.17
C SER A 140 -2.18 -8.72 -11.72
N VAL A 141 -2.76 -7.53 -11.54
CA VAL A 141 -3.14 -6.99 -10.22
C VAL A 141 -4.55 -6.42 -10.30
N ILE A 142 -5.37 -6.75 -9.32
CA ILE A 142 -6.71 -6.15 -9.16
C ILE A 142 -6.73 -5.40 -7.82
N VAL A 143 -6.86 -4.10 -7.90
CA VAL A 143 -6.99 -3.21 -6.74
C VAL A 143 -8.47 -3.00 -6.43
N VAL A 144 -8.91 -3.33 -5.22
CA VAL A 144 -10.30 -3.14 -4.80
C VAL A 144 -10.36 -2.00 -3.79
N THR A 145 -10.96 -0.89 -4.22
CA THR A 145 -11.18 0.32 -3.41
C THR A 145 -12.65 0.58 -3.11
N ALA A 146 -13.54 -0.25 -3.69
CA ALA A 146 -14.97 -0.13 -3.52
C ALA A 146 -15.35 -0.25 -2.04
N ASN A 147 -16.11 0.72 -1.52
CA ASN A 147 -16.46 0.82 -0.11
C ASN A 147 -17.82 1.50 0.05
N ALA A 148 -18.74 0.85 0.74
CA ALA A 148 -19.96 1.49 1.20
C ALA A 148 -19.68 2.24 2.51
N TRP A 149 -20.27 3.41 2.66
CA TRP A 149 -20.19 4.22 3.87
C TRP A 149 -21.58 4.76 4.23
N SER A 150 -21.87 4.77 5.53
CA SER A 150 -23.09 5.39 6.06
C SER A 150 -22.82 5.93 7.46
N ASN A 151 -23.23 7.16 7.73
CA ASN A 151 -23.20 7.75 9.06
C ASN A 151 -24.43 7.37 9.92
N GLU A 152 -25.44 6.77 9.30
CA GLU A 152 -26.72 6.42 9.94
C GLU A 152 -26.73 4.99 10.48
N GLN A 153 -25.77 4.16 10.06
CA GLN A 153 -25.68 2.76 10.42
C GLN A 153 -24.58 2.51 11.48
N SER A 154 -24.72 1.42 12.23
CA SER A 154 -23.66 0.96 13.10
C SER A 154 -22.43 0.52 12.29
N TYR A 155 -21.25 0.62 12.87
CA TYR A 155 -20.01 0.19 12.24
C TYR A 155 -20.07 -1.25 11.71
N ALA A 156 -20.58 -2.19 12.51
CA ALA A 156 -20.71 -3.59 12.09
C ALA A 156 -21.69 -3.74 10.90
N SER A 157 -22.75 -2.95 10.84
CA SER A 157 -23.71 -2.96 9.72
C SER A 157 -23.06 -2.43 8.44
N VAL A 158 -22.26 -1.37 8.52
CA VAL A 158 -21.51 -0.84 7.36
C VAL A 158 -20.52 -1.87 6.85
N VAL A 159 -19.79 -2.52 7.75
CA VAL A 159 -18.84 -3.59 7.37
C VAL A 159 -19.58 -4.76 6.72
N GLN A 160 -20.76 -5.17 7.26
CA GLN A 160 -21.56 -6.22 6.65
C GLN A 160 -22.04 -5.85 5.24
N THR A 161 -22.42 -4.60 5.02
CA THR A 161 -22.77 -4.11 3.66
C THR A 161 -21.59 -4.27 2.69
N ASN A 162 -20.39 -3.96 3.14
CA ASN A 162 -19.18 -4.17 2.34
C ASN A 162 -18.90 -5.66 2.08
N VAL A 163 -19.13 -6.55 3.07
CA VAL A 163 -19.04 -8.01 2.90
C VAL A 163 -20.00 -8.49 1.82
N ASP A 164 -21.25 -8.01 1.85
CA ASP A 164 -22.29 -8.41 0.87
C ASP A 164 -21.98 -7.88 -0.53
N MET A 165 -21.45 -6.68 -0.64
CA MET A 165 -20.94 -6.12 -1.91
C MET A 165 -19.79 -6.99 -2.47
N TYR A 166 -18.85 -7.38 -1.66
CA TYR A 166 -17.73 -8.23 -2.07
C TYR A 166 -18.20 -9.59 -2.59
N ARG A 167 -19.24 -10.17 -1.99
CA ARG A 167 -19.85 -11.43 -2.45
C ARG A 167 -20.37 -11.33 -3.89
N GLY A 168 -20.77 -10.12 -4.32
CA GLY A 168 -21.19 -9.85 -5.70
C GLY A 168 -20.03 -9.67 -6.68
N ILE A 169 -18.86 -9.21 -6.24
CA ILE A 169 -17.75 -8.84 -7.15
C ILE A 169 -16.55 -9.79 -7.11
N ILE A 170 -16.11 -10.23 -5.93
CA ILE A 170 -14.84 -10.99 -5.77
C ILE A 170 -14.82 -12.30 -6.57
N PRO A 171 -15.85 -13.16 -6.52
CA PRO A 171 -15.85 -14.41 -7.30
C PRO A 171 -15.80 -14.18 -8.81
N GLY A 172 -16.46 -13.10 -9.28
CA GLY A 172 -16.43 -12.69 -10.69
C GLY A 172 -15.04 -12.27 -11.15
N LEU A 173 -14.36 -11.44 -10.35
CA LEU A 173 -13.00 -10.98 -10.62
C LEU A 173 -11.99 -12.13 -10.71
N VAL A 174 -12.06 -13.07 -9.76
CA VAL A 174 -11.16 -14.24 -9.74
C VAL A 174 -11.39 -15.17 -10.94
N ARG A 175 -12.66 -15.37 -11.33
CA ARG A 175 -12.97 -16.16 -12.53
C ARG A 175 -12.41 -15.54 -13.80
N LEU A 176 -12.43 -14.20 -13.91
CA LEU A 176 -11.91 -13.46 -15.07
C LEU A 176 -10.38 -13.33 -15.05
N SER A 177 -9.78 -13.33 -13.88
CA SER A 177 -8.34 -13.16 -13.69
C SER A 177 -7.81 -14.12 -12.61
N PRO A 178 -7.76 -15.44 -12.87
CA PRO A 178 -7.41 -16.45 -11.88
C PRO A 178 -5.96 -16.38 -11.39
N ASN A 179 -5.11 -15.72 -12.14
CA ASN A 179 -3.70 -15.53 -11.82
C ASN A 179 -3.39 -14.18 -11.14
N ALA A 180 -4.38 -13.32 -10.99
CA ALA A 180 -4.20 -12.00 -10.40
C ALA A 180 -3.80 -12.06 -8.92
N VAL A 181 -3.09 -11.02 -8.49
CA VAL A 181 -2.99 -10.67 -7.06
C VAL A 181 -4.10 -9.68 -6.74
N LEU A 182 -4.94 -10.01 -5.76
CA LEU A 182 -5.94 -9.09 -5.23
C LEU A 182 -5.28 -8.16 -4.21
N LEU A 183 -5.31 -6.86 -4.46
CA LEU A 183 -4.86 -5.82 -3.55
C LEU A 183 -6.06 -5.06 -2.99
N ILE A 184 -6.36 -5.30 -1.74
CA ILE A 184 -7.53 -4.74 -1.05
C ILE A 184 -7.16 -3.41 -0.38
N ALA A 185 -7.94 -2.38 -0.67
CA ALA A 185 -7.79 -1.06 -0.06
C ALA A 185 -9.08 -0.53 0.57
N SER A 186 -10.20 -1.26 0.43
CA SER A 186 -11.46 -0.96 1.11
C SER A 186 -11.32 -1.06 2.62
N GLN A 187 -12.01 -0.20 3.35
CA GLN A 187 -11.95 -0.14 4.80
C GLN A 187 -13.09 -0.94 5.46
N PRO A 188 -12.83 -1.56 6.62
CA PRO A 188 -11.54 -1.73 7.30
C PRO A 188 -10.68 -2.78 6.58
N VAL A 189 -9.45 -2.39 6.21
CA VAL A 189 -8.65 -3.14 5.24
C VAL A 189 -8.35 -4.57 5.67
N ASP A 190 -8.03 -4.81 6.94
CA ASP A 190 -7.66 -6.15 7.43
C ASP A 190 -8.87 -7.11 7.39
N ILE A 191 -10.05 -6.62 7.78
CA ILE A 191 -11.30 -7.37 7.67
C ILE A 191 -11.67 -7.62 6.22
N MET A 192 -11.63 -6.59 5.37
CA MET A 192 -12.03 -6.74 3.97
C MET A 192 -11.05 -7.62 3.18
N THR A 193 -9.77 -7.66 3.57
CA THR A 193 -8.79 -8.60 3.02
C THR A 193 -9.12 -10.04 3.41
N HIS A 194 -9.49 -10.28 4.67
CA HIS A 194 -9.97 -11.60 5.13
C HIS A 194 -11.22 -12.02 4.35
N VAL A 195 -12.20 -11.13 4.20
CA VAL A 195 -13.43 -11.38 3.43
C VAL A 195 -13.13 -11.72 1.98
N ALA A 196 -12.28 -10.91 1.32
CA ALA A 196 -11.87 -11.16 -0.06
C ALA A 196 -11.17 -12.51 -0.22
N TRP A 197 -10.31 -12.87 0.71
CA TRP A 197 -9.67 -14.19 0.71
C TRP A 197 -10.69 -15.32 0.80
N ARG A 198 -11.62 -15.26 1.76
CA ARG A 198 -12.66 -16.29 1.94
C ARG A 198 -13.57 -16.44 0.72
N GLN A 199 -13.89 -15.34 0.05
CA GLN A 199 -14.80 -15.33 -1.10
C GLN A 199 -14.09 -15.61 -2.43
N SER A 200 -12.77 -15.42 -2.50
CA SER A 200 -12.00 -15.62 -3.72
C SER A 200 -11.61 -17.09 -3.95
N GLY A 201 -11.40 -17.86 -2.89
CA GLY A 201 -10.81 -19.20 -2.98
C GLY A 201 -9.32 -19.18 -3.39
N LEU A 202 -8.69 -18.02 -3.49
CA LEU A 202 -7.27 -17.89 -3.83
C LEU A 202 -6.38 -18.26 -2.63
N PRO A 203 -5.12 -18.68 -2.87
CA PRO A 203 -4.17 -18.86 -1.78
C PRO A 203 -3.92 -17.52 -1.07
N PRO A 204 -3.66 -17.52 0.26
CA PRO A 204 -3.49 -16.30 1.04
C PRO A 204 -2.38 -15.38 0.52
N SER A 205 -1.37 -15.93 -0.14
CA SER A 205 -0.28 -15.15 -0.75
C SER A 205 -0.74 -14.22 -1.87
N ARG A 206 -1.87 -14.54 -2.53
CA ARG A 206 -2.42 -13.74 -3.63
C ARG A 206 -3.53 -12.76 -3.22
N VAL A 207 -3.88 -12.73 -1.94
CA VAL A 207 -4.87 -11.78 -1.41
C VAL A 207 -4.20 -10.97 -0.32
N ILE A 208 -3.91 -9.72 -0.61
CA ILE A 208 -3.17 -8.82 0.28
C ILE A 208 -3.96 -7.51 0.44
N GLY A 209 -3.83 -6.92 1.61
CA GLY A 209 -4.38 -5.57 1.86
C GLY A 209 -3.29 -4.51 1.84
N ALA A 210 -3.62 -3.29 1.46
CA ALA A 210 -2.68 -2.16 1.46
C ALA A 210 -2.05 -1.92 2.85
N GLY A 211 -2.77 -2.25 3.91
CA GLY A 211 -2.27 -2.34 5.29
C GLY A 211 -1.52 -1.11 5.77
N CYS A 212 -0.54 -1.34 6.63
CA CYS A 212 0.30 -0.32 7.25
C CYS A 212 1.51 0.09 6.37
N ASN A 213 1.52 -0.23 5.05
CA ASN A 213 2.65 0.11 4.19
C ASN A 213 2.93 1.62 4.17
N LEU A 214 1.90 2.45 3.97
CA LEU A 214 2.05 3.90 4.00
C LEU A 214 2.63 4.42 5.33
N ASP A 215 2.18 3.88 6.45
CA ASP A 215 2.65 4.28 7.77
C ASP A 215 4.09 3.80 8.02
N SER A 216 4.48 2.65 7.47
CA SER A 216 5.87 2.16 7.51
C SER A 216 6.81 3.06 6.71
N GLU A 217 6.43 3.48 5.50
CA GLU A 217 7.21 4.42 4.70
C GLU A 217 7.32 5.80 5.39
N ARG A 218 6.25 6.28 6.02
CA ARG A 218 6.27 7.52 6.82
C ARG A 218 7.20 7.40 8.02
N LEU A 219 7.18 6.27 8.71
CA LEU A 219 8.06 5.99 9.84
C LEU A 219 9.52 5.98 9.40
N CYS A 220 9.84 5.29 8.30
CA CYS A 220 11.19 5.29 7.71
C CYS A 220 11.66 6.71 7.39
N HIS A 221 10.80 7.52 6.76
CA HIS A 221 11.12 8.89 6.39
C HIS A 221 11.42 9.78 7.61
N VAL A 222 10.61 9.68 8.68
CA VAL A 222 10.81 10.49 9.90
C VAL A 222 12.08 10.09 10.65
N LEU A 223 12.42 8.79 10.60
CA LEU A 223 13.62 8.26 11.26
C LEU A 223 14.88 8.35 10.37
N ASP A 224 14.77 8.96 9.18
CA ASP A 224 15.85 9.07 8.19
C ASP A 224 16.49 7.71 7.87
N ILE A 225 15.67 6.67 7.84
CA ILE A 225 16.11 5.32 7.49
C ILE A 225 16.00 5.17 5.98
N SER A 226 17.13 4.98 5.30
CA SER A 226 17.14 4.76 3.85
C SER A 226 16.33 3.51 3.49
N ILE A 227 15.36 3.70 2.59
CA ILE A 227 14.46 2.65 2.09
C ILE A 227 15.23 1.52 1.39
N ASN A 228 16.44 1.81 0.89
CA ASN A 228 17.28 0.87 0.15
C ASN A 228 18.17 -0.01 1.03
N THR A 229 18.18 0.20 2.34
CA THR A 229 18.92 -0.67 3.26
C THR A 229 17.97 -1.71 3.85
N HIS A 230 18.48 -2.92 4.14
CA HIS A 230 17.72 -4.02 4.79
C HIS A 230 17.23 -3.68 6.21
N LYS A 231 17.33 -2.43 6.62
CA LYS A 231 17.01 -1.88 7.93
C LYS A 231 15.74 -1.03 7.83
N GLN A 232 14.60 -1.66 7.58
CA GLN A 232 13.33 -0.94 7.50
C GLN A 232 12.69 -0.84 8.90
N ALA A 233 12.11 0.32 9.17
CA ALA A 233 11.19 0.49 10.27
C ALA A 233 9.80 0.00 9.82
N TRP A 234 9.14 -0.80 10.67
CA TRP A 234 7.84 -1.39 10.33
C TRP A 234 6.76 -0.80 11.21
N VAL A 235 5.61 -0.56 10.62
CA VAL A 235 4.33 -0.48 11.33
C VAL A 235 3.55 -1.74 10.97
N ILE A 236 3.19 -2.53 11.98
CA ILE A 236 2.51 -3.82 11.80
C ILE A 236 1.18 -3.85 12.55
N GLY A 237 0.45 -4.94 12.44
CA GLY A 237 -0.82 -5.14 13.14
C GLY A 237 -2.01 -4.63 12.35
N GLU A 238 -3.07 -4.27 13.03
CA GLU A 238 -4.31 -3.75 12.46
C GLU A 238 -4.11 -2.31 11.95
N LEU A 239 -4.64 -1.99 10.77
CA LEU A 239 -4.64 -0.61 10.27
C LEU A 239 -5.71 0.23 11.01
N SER A 240 -5.44 0.51 12.26
CA SER A 240 -6.28 1.29 13.18
C SER A 240 -5.40 2.11 14.11
N ASP A 241 -5.97 2.65 15.17
CA ASP A 241 -5.19 3.27 16.26
C ASP A 241 -4.35 2.26 17.04
N ASN A 242 -4.65 0.96 16.91
CA ASN A 242 -3.93 -0.14 17.55
C ASN A 242 -2.71 -0.62 16.73
N LYS A 243 -2.39 0.02 15.61
CA LYS A 243 -1.19 -0.30 14.82
C LYS A 243 0.09 -0.21 15.66
N VAL A 244 1.04 -1.09 15.37
CA VAL A 244 2.26 -1.29 16.17
C VAL A 244 3.50 -0.86 15.40
N PRO A 245 4.08 0.30 15.68
CA PRO A 245 5.42 0.65 15.19
C PRO A 245 6.47 -0.24 15.86
N VAL A 246 7.24 -0.98 15.05
CA VAL A 246 8.30 -1.88 15.55
C VAL A 246 9.59 -1.09 15.70
N LEU A 247 9.86 -0.62 16.90
CA LEU A 247 10.98 0.24 17.25
C LEU A 247 12.13 -0.51 17.94
N SER A 248 11.84 -1.65 18.56
CA SER A 248 12.82 -2.46 19.30
C SER A 248 14.02 -2.84 18.45
N LYS A 249 13.85 -3.17 17.17
CA LYS A 249 14.95 -3.43 16.24
C LYS A 249 15.71 -2.17 15.82
N ILE A 250 15.05 -1.06 15.66
CA ILE A 250 15.67 0.23 15.29
C ILE A 250 16.61 0.66 16.40
N LEU A 251 16.16 0.56 17.65
CA LEU A 251 16.96 0.89 18.84
C LEU A 251 18.18 0.00 19.00
N MET A 252 18.07 -1.31 18.63
CA MET A 252 19.23 -2.23 18.66
C MET A 252 20.24 -1.95 17.54
N VAL A 253 19.79 -1.50 16.39
CA VAL A 253 20.66 -1.23 15.22
C VAL A 253 21.28 0.17 15.29
N GLY A 254 20.57 1.16 15.83
CA GLY A 254 21.10 2.51 16.08
C GLY A 254 22.30 2.54 17.01
N ALA A 255 22.44 1.53 17.88
CA ALA A 255 23.64 1.34 18.70
C ALA A 255 24.89 0.99 17.87
N ASN A 256 24.76 0.55 16.63
CA ASN A 256 25.84 0.11 15.74
C ASN A 256 26.09 1.10 14.58
N HIS A 257 26.54 2.33 14.88
CA HIS A 257 27.35 3.21 14.02
C HIS A 257 26.71 4.11 12.95
N GLN A 258 25.40 4.12 12.66
CA GLN A 258 24.88 5.04 11.63
C GLN A 258 23.96 6.15 12.15
N HIS A 259 23.29 5.96 13.28
CA HIS A 259 22.42 6.94 13.93
C HIS A 259 22.58 6.87 15.45
N PRO A 260 23.66 7.41 16.02
CA PRO A 260 23.92 7.39 17.47
C PRO A 260 22.83 8.11 18.27
N GLU A 261 22.06 9.02 17.62
CA GLU A 261 20.91 9.68 18.21
C GLU A 261 19.72 8.75 18.47
N ILE A 262 19.65 7.60 17.78
CA ILE A 262 18.55 6.61 17.96
C ILE A 262 18.94 5.51 18.97
N ALA A 263 20.12 5.58 19.56
CA ALA A 263 20.56 4.59 20.53
C ALA A 263 19.68 4.58 21.80
N PRO A 264 19.42 3.40 22.42
CA PRO A 264 18.70 3.31 23.68
C PRO A 264 19.34 4.22 24.73
N GLY A 265 18.54 5.09 25.37
CA GLY A 265 19.02 6.02 26.39
C GLY A 265 19.61 7.33 25.86
N SER A 266 19.72 7.54 24.53
CA SER A 266 20.06 8.85 23.98
C SER A 266 18.98 9.88 24.27
N LYS A 267 19.38 11.10 24.63
CA LYS A 267 18.43 12.21 24.88
C LYS A 267 17.62 12.60 23.64
N ALA A 268 18.14 12.31 22.43
CA ALA A 268 17.47 12.60 21.17
C ALA A 268 16.45 11.53 20.76
N THR A 269 16.56 10.30 21.26
CA THR A 269 15.67 9.18 20.89
C THR A 269 14.23 9.46 21.20
N LYS A 270 13.90 9.93 22.41
CA LYS A 270 12.53 10.17 22.84
C LYS A 270 11.83 11.23 21.99
N PRO A 271 12.38 12.44 21.77
CA PRO A 271 11.75 13.45 20.91
C PRO A 271 11.55 12.97 19.47
N LEU A 272 12.46 12.15 18.93
CA LEU A 272 12.34 11.60 17.57
C LEU A 272 11.18 10.60 17.48
N LEU A 273 11.05 9.71 18.46
CA LEU A 273 9.94 8.76 18.54
C LEU A 273 8.60 9.47 18.75
N ASP A 274 8.54 10.45 19.65
CA ASP A 274 7.32 11.24 19.88
C ASP A 274 6.88 11.92 18.58
N ARG A 275 7.80 12.53 17.83
CA ARG A 275 7.52 13.12 16.51
C ARG A 275 7.01 12.09 15.50
N ALA A 276 7.58 10.88 15.47
CA ALA A 276 7.13 9.81 14.61
C ALA A 276 5.69 9.37 14.96
N PHE A 277 5.39 9.20 16.25
CA PHE A 277 4.04 8.86 16.72
C PHE A 277 3.01 9.95 16.40
N GLU A 278 3.35 11.22 16.65
CA GLU A 278 2.47 12.35 16.31
C GLU A 278 2.18 12.40 14.81
N MET A 279 3.18 12.16 13.97
CA MET A 279 3.00 12.12 12.52
C MET A 279 2.09 10.97 12.10
N LEU A 280 2.27 9.75 12.65
CA LEU A 280 1.44 8.59 12.34
C LEU A 280 -0.03 8.81 12.74
N LYS A 281 -0.28 9.50 13.88
CA LYS A 281 -1.63 9.85 14.32
C LYS A 281 -2.24 10.99 13.51
N GLY A 282 -1.50 12.07 13.28
CA GLY A 282 -2.03 13.31 12.73
C GLY A 282 -2.30 13.28 11.23
N ARG A 283 -1.58 12.48 10.44
CA ARG A 283 -1.71 12.49 8.98
C ARG A 283 -2.88 11.66 8.44
N GLY A 284 -3.30 10.62 9.14
CA GLY A 284 -4.39 9.74 8.72
C GLY A 284 -4.16 9.06 7.36
N GLN A 285 -5.20 8.41 6.86
CA GLN A 285 -5.20 7.67 5.59
C GLN A 285 -5.95 8.47 4.51
N ARG A 286 -5.33 9.51 3.98
CA ARG A 286 -5.93 10.32 2.91
C ARG A 286 -5.84 9.59 1.57
N SER A 287 -6.89 9.66 0.74
CA SER A 287 -7.00 8.92 -0.51
C SER A 287 -5.78 9.06 -1.41
N TRP A 288 -5.26 10.28 -1.62
CA TRP A 288 -4.08 10.51 -2.46
C TRP A 288 -2.82 9.83 -1.91
N SER A 289 -2.59 9.82 -0.61
CA SER A 289 -1.40 9.20 -0.02
C SER A 289 -1.51 7.67 0.03
N VAL A 290 -2.71 7.14 0.24
CA VAL A 290 -2.98 5.70 0.12
C VAL A 290 -2.82 5.26 -1.33
N GLY A 291 -3.26 6.07 -2.31
CA GLY A 291 -3.05 5.83 -3.73
C GLY A 291 -1.58 5.67 -4.10
N LEU A 292 -0.69 6.53 -3.57
CA LEU A 292 0.76 6.40 -3.76
C LEU A 292 1.30 5.06 -3.19
N SER A 293 0.83 4.65 -2.01
CA SER A 293 1.21 3.36 -1.41
C SER A 293 0.71 2.18 -2.24
N ILE A 294 -0.54 2.24 -2.74
CA ILE A 294 -1.10 1.23 -3.65
C ILE A 294 -0.27 1.11 -4.93
N ALA A 295 0.15 2.25 -5.49
CA ALA A 295 1.01 2.25 -6.67
C ALA A 295 2.37 1.61 -6.42
N ASP A 296 2.99 1.85 -5.27
CA ASP A 296 4.26 1.25 -4.89
C ASP A 296 4.14 -0.28 -4.69
N ILE A 297 3.09 -0.74 -4.02
CA ILE A 297 2.77 -2.16 -3.85
C ILE A 297 2.52 -2.82 -5.22
N SER A 298 1.66 -2.22 -6.06
CA SER A 298 1.34 -2.72 -7.39
C SER A 298 2.59 -2.81 -8.28
N HIS A 299 3.44 -1.79 -8.25
CA HIS A 299 4.70 -1.78 -8.97
C HIS A 299 5.61 -2.93 -8.55
N SER A 300 5.76 -3.16 -7.24
CA SER A 300 6.60 -4.25 -6.72
C SER A 300 6.12 -5.62 -7.18
N ILE A 301 4.80 -5.81 -7.33
CA ILE A 301 4.22 -7.05 -7.86
C ILE A 301 4.47 -7.17 -9.36
N LEU A 302 4.18 -6.12 -10.14
CA LEU A 302 4.26 -6.13 -11.59
C LEU A 302 5.69 -6.38 -12.13
N VAL A 303 6.71 -5.83 -11.46
CA VAL A 303 8.11 -5.96 -11.90
C VAL A 303 8.91 -7.00 -11.10
N ASP A 304 8.25 -7.80 -10.27
CA ASP A 304 8.89 -8.77 -9.35
C ASP A 304 10.02 -8.15 -8.52
N GLN A 305 9.81 -6.94 -8.01
CA GLN A 305 10.85 -6.14 -7.37
C GLN A 305 11.43 -6.77 -6.12
N ARG A 306 10.70 -7.70 -5.49
CA ARG A 306 11.06 -8.35 -4.22
C ARG A 306 11.30 -7.37 -3.07
N LYS A 307 10.76 -6.17 -3.17
CA LYS A 307 10.75 -5.18 -2.09
C LYS A 307 9.90 -5.68 -0.93
N ILE A 308 10.31 -5.33 0.28
CA ILE A 308 9.57 -5.66 1.50
C ILE A 308 8.57 -4.54 1.78
N HIS A 309 7.30 -4.92 1.96
CA HIS A 309 6.20 -4.04 2.28
C HIS A 309 5.47 -4.52 3.54
N SER A 310 4.93 -3.61 4.35
CA SER A 310 4.05 -3.96 5.47
C SER A 310 2.61 -4.00 4.98
N VAL A 311 2.18 -5.17 4.53
CA VAL A 311 0.87 -5.40 3.91
C VAL A 311 0.01 -6.33 4.75
N SER A 312 -1.31 -6.14 4.71
CA SER A 312 -2.25 -7.04 5.38
C SER A 312 -2.22 -8.41 4.70
N THR A 313 -1.90 -9.44 5.46
CA THR A 313 -1.78 -10.84 5.03
C THR A 313 -2.25 -11.78 6.13
N LEU A 314 -2.50 -13.05 5.80
CA LEU A 314 -2.90 -14.07 6.80
C LEU A 314 -1.81 -14.20 7.86
N ALA A 315 -2.13 -13.84 9.10
CA ALA A 315 -1.19 -13.85 10.22
C ALA A 315 -1.06 -15.20 10.93
N GLN A 316 -1.96 -16.15 10.67
CA GLN A 316 -1.92 -17.47 11.32
C GLN A 316 -0.56 -18.14 11.16
N GLY A 317 0.00 -18.61 12.29
CA GLY A 317 1.34 -19.22 12.37
C GLY A 317 2.50 -18.23 12.48
N TRP A 318 2.28 -16.91 12.29
CA TRP A 318 3.33 -15.92 12.45
C TRP A 318 3.41 -15.44 13.91
N GLY A 319 4.61 -15.37 14.49
CA GLY A 319 4.81 -14.92 15.87
C GLY A 319 3.95 -15.66 16.93
N GLY A 320 3.57 -16.93 16.68
CA GLY A 320 2.71 -17.69 17.58
C GLY A 320 1.22 -17.31 17.54
N ILE A 321 0.77 -16.54 16.55
CA ILE A 321 -0.66 -16.23 16.31
C ILE A 321 -1.36 -17.48 15.82
N GLY A 322 -2.30 -18.03 16.61
CA GLY A 322 -3.11 -19.21 16.23
C GLY A 322 -4.36 -18.87 15.43
N ALA A 323 -4.85 -17.63 15.54
CA ALA A 323 -6.08 -17.17 14.92
C ALA A 323 -5.93 -16.93 13.41
N GLU A 324 -7.00 -17.23 12.67
CA GLU A 324 -7.11 -16.97 11.22
C GLU A 324 -7.56 -15.51 11.01
N VAL A 325 -6.62 -14.59 11.12
CA VAL A 325 -6.83 -13.15 10.91
C VAL A 325 -5.84 -12.60 9.92
N PHE A 326 -6.22 -11.51 9.26
CA PHE A 326 -5.33 -10.73 8.41
C PHE A 326 -4.81 -9.52 9.19
N LEU A 327 -3.53 -9.29 9.13
CA LEU A 327 -2.80 -8.20 9.78
C LEU A 327 -1.68 -7.72 8.87
N SER A 328 -1.31 -6.46 9.02
CA SER A 328 -0.14 -5.93 8.35
C SER A 328 1.13 -6.54 8.93
N LEU A 329 1.86 -7.24 8.09
CA LEU A 329 3.14 -7.89 8.40
C LEU A 329 4.17 -7.56 7.31
N PRO A 330 5.46 -7.54 7.63
CA PRO A 330 6.51 -7.40 6.63
C PRO A 330 6.49 -8.59 5.66
N CYS A 331 6.30 -8.31 4.37
CA CYS A 331 6.22 -9.30 3.31
C CYS A 331 7.08 -8.89 2.12
N VAL A 332 7.79 -9.84 1.54
CA VAL A 332 8.42 -9.69 0.22
C VAL A 332 7.32 -9.81 -0.82
N LEU A 333 7.20 -8.82 -1.71
CA LEU A 333 6.21 -8.82 -2.79
C LEU A 333 6.85 -9.11 -4.15
N GLY A 334 6.17 -9.93 -4.92
CA GLY A 334 6.55 -10.26 -6.30
C GLY A 334 5.34 -10.76 -7.09
N VAL A 335 5.56 -11.23 -8.32
CA VAL A 335 4.51 -11.68 -9.25
C VAL A 335 3.63 -12.80 -8.69
N SER A 336 4.14 -13.61 -7.76
CA SER A 336 3.38 -14.67 -7.10
C SER A 336 2.59 -14.18 -5.88
N GLY A 337 2.62 -12.87 -5.59
CA GLY A 337 1.98 -12.27 -4.42
C GLY A 337 2.96 -12.06 -3.26
N SER A 338 2.51 -12.32 -2.02
CA SER A 338 3.25 -12.02 -0.79
C SER A 338 3.92 -13.24 -0.17
N THR A 339 5.15 -13.05 0.31
CA THR A 339 5.84 -14.01 1.18
C THR A 339 6.17 -13.32 2.50
N ARG A 340 5.63 -13.80 3.62
CA ARG A 340 5.85 -13.21 4.94
C ARG A 340 7.31 -13.40 5.39
N LEU A 341 7.88 -12.36 5.98
CA LEU A 341 9.17 -12.50 6.65
C LEU A 341 9.01 -13.26 7.96
N ALA A 342 9.81 -14.29 8.13
CA ALA A 342 9.98 -14.97 9.41
C ALA A 342 11.00 -14.21 10.28
N GLY A 343 10.90 -14.35 11.61
CA GLY A 343 11.95 -13.91 12.54
C GLY A 343 11.99 -12.39 12.78
N VAL A 344 10.87 -11.68 12.64
CA VAL A 344 10.75 -10.32 13.19
C VAL A 344 10.63 -10.45 14.71
N SER A 345 11.66 -10.02 15.44
CA SER A 345 11.63 -9.97 16.89
C SER A 345 10.87 -8.73 17.34
N LEU A 346 9.90 -8.89 18.20
CA LEU A 346 9.12 -7.82 18.82
C LEU A 346 9.55 -7.62 20.27
N GLY A 347 9.49 -6.38 20.74
CA GLY A 347 9.55 -6.09 22.15
C GLY A 347 8.29 -6.57 22.88
N GLN A 348 8.34 -6.70 24.18
CA GLN A 348 7.22 -7.21 24.98
C GLN A 348 5.95 -6.36 24.82
N GLU A 349 6.06 -5.04 24.79
CA GLU A 349 4.93 -4.13 24.57
C GLU A 349 4.39 -4.20 23.14
N GLU A 350 5.27 -4.36 22.15
CA GLU A 350 4.90 -4.51 20.74
C GLU A 350 4.11 -5.80 20.51
N ASP A 351 4.58 -6.91 21.11
CA ASP A 351 3.88 -8.20 21.04
C ASP A 351 2.52 -8.14 21.74
N ALA A 352 2.43 -7.50 22.91
CA ALA A 352 1.17 -7.34 23.65
C ALA A 352 0.12 -6.57 22.80
N LYS A 353 0.50 -5.44 22.20
CA LYS A 353 -0.37 -4.66 21.31
C LYS A 353 -0.79 -5.43 20.08
N LEU A 354 0.12 -6.20 19.48
CA LEU A 354 -0.20 -7.03 18.33
C LEU A 354 -1.26 -8.08 18.69
N ARG A 355 -1.17 -8.71 19.86
CA ARG A 355 -2.17 -9.68 20.35
C ARG A 355 -3.51 -9.04 20.65
N GLU A 356 -3.52 -7.79 21.11
CA GLU A 356 -4.75 -7.00 21.28
C GLU A 356 -5.44 -6.78 19.93
N SER A 357 -4.69 -6.39 18.88
CA SER A 357 -5.21 -6.29 17.51
C SER A 357 -5.81 -7.61 17.02
N VAL A 358 -5.15 -8.75 17.27
CA VAL A 358 -5.69 -10.08 16.92
C VAL A 358 -7.04 -10.32 17.59
N THR A 359 -7.14 -10.00 18.88
CA THR A 359 -8.37 -10.18 19.68
C THR A 359 -9.52 -9.32 19.16
N SER A 360 -9.23 -8.05 18.86
CA SER A 360 -10.19 -7.09 18.30
C SER A 360 -10.74 -7.58 16.95
N LEU A 361 -9.86 -7.99 16.04
CA LEU A 361 -10.24 -8.47 14.71
C LEU A 361 -11.06 -9.77 14.80
N CYS A 362 -10.68 -10.71 15.65
CA CYS A 362 -11.46 -11.94 15.90
C CYS A 362 -12.88 -11.60 16.37
N ALA A 363 -13.02 -10.67 17.32
CA ALA A 363 -14.31 -10.26 17.85
C ALA A 363 -15.21 -9.63 16.78
N LEU A 364 -14.65 -8.85 15.86
CA LEU A 364 -15.40 -8.29 14.76
C LEU A 364 -15.76 -9.34 13.70
N LEU A 365 -14.82 -10.21 13.32
CA LEU A 365 -15.07 -11.27 12.34
C LEU A 365 -16.20 -12.23 12.77
N THR A 366 -16.34 -12.53 14.08
CA THR A 366 -17.42 -13.37 14.60
C THR A 366 -18.81 -12.75 14.47
N GLN A 367 -18.91 -11.43 14.28
CA GLN A 367 -20.18 -10.72 14.10
C GLN A 367 -20.61 -10.66 12.62
N LEU A 368 -19.72 -11.01 11.70
CA LEU A 368 -19.95 -10.90 10.26
C LEU A 368 -20.40 -12.24 9.65
N ARG A 369 -21.26 -12.15 8.67
CA ARG A 369 -21.68 -13.28 7.82
C ARG A 369 -20.88 -13.22 6.51
N ILE A 370 -19.75 -13.92 6.51
CA ILE A 370 -18.82 -13.97 5.39
C ILE A 370 -19.19 -15.05 4.38
#